data_098923b41c2f46fb8ea1fd434c0ff7ec
#
_entry.id   098923b41c2f46fb8ea1fd434c0ff7ec
#
_cell.length_a   1.000
_cell.length_b   1.000
_cell.length_c   1.000
_cell.angle_alpha   90.00
_cell.angle_beta   90.00
_cell.angle_gamma   90.00
#
_symmetry.space_group_name_H-M   'P 1'
#
loop_
_entity.id
_entity.type
_entity.pdbx_description
1 polymer ?
#
loop_
_entity_poly.entity_id
_entity_poly.type
_entity_poly.pdbx_seq_one_letter_code
_entity_poly.pdbx_strand_id
1 'polypeptide(L)'
;MMTVKLLLPLLCSTLVAGHETTLAIHGSGTTNPSKCYWRIMERMAAMSKIPLRMTYRAIGTTAGQTEFLNDFSTTALADFNSGEIPLDSQTYNQLNSAGIEVIHLPAFLGAVTFFHSIPDTPHLNMTSCLLARIFTRDITNWRHPDLLELNANLPDLDITIARRDGGSSSTFVSTSVSVTSVWC
;
A
#
# COMPACT_ATOMS: atom_id res chain seq x y z
N MET A 1 -34.29 -70.57 -39.66
CA MET A 1 -33.53 -70.27 -38.44
C MET A 1 -32.91 -68.90 -38.66
N MET A 2 -33.54 -67.88 -38.11
CA MET A 2 -33.23 -66.43 -38.38
C MET A 2 -32.54 -65.89 -37.14
N THR A 3 -31.25 -65.56 -37.24
CA THR A 3 -30.43 -65.04 -36.12
C THR A 3 -30.47 -63.49 -36.18
N VAL A 4 -31.13 -62.85 -35.21
CA VAL A 4 -31.14 -61.40 -35.07
C VAL A 4 -29.98 -60.98 -34.17
N LYS A 5 -29.05 -60.17 -34.70
CA LYS A 5 -28.01 -59.53 -33.93
C LYS A 5 -28.56 -58.20 -33.38
N LEU A 6 -28.75 -58.10 -32.08
CA LEU A 6 -29.09 -56.88 -31.39
C LEU A 6 -27.78 -56.07 -31.14
N LEU A 7 -27.60 -54.98 -31.88
CA LEU A 7 -26.56 -53.97 -31.61
C LEU A 7 -27.10 -53.01 -30.52
N LEU A 8 -26.55 -53.13 -29.31
CA LEU A 8 -26.76 -52.15 -28.26
C LEU A 8 -25.89 -50.91 -28.56
N PRO A 9 -26.46 -49.69 -28.69
CA PRO A 9 -25.63 -48.52 -28.80
C PRO A 9 -25.01 -48.23 -27.41
N LEU A 10 -23.68 -48.24 -27.35
CA LEU A 10 -22.91 -47.76 -26.22
C LEU A 10 -23.10 -46.23 -26.13
N LEU A 11 -24.00 -45.79 -25.26
CA LEU A 11 -24.10 -44.35 -24.88
C LEU A 11 -22.80 -43.99 -24.11
N CYS A 12 -21.85 -43.47 -24.85
CA CYS A 12 -20.70 -42.81 -24.28
C CYS A 12 -21.20 -41.44 -23.72
N SER A 13 -21.56 -41.43 -22.42
CA SER A 13 -21.82 -40.20 -21.68
C SER A 13 -20.49 -39.44 -21.55
N THR A 14 -20.25 -38.50 -22.43
CA THR A 14 -19.21 -37.52 -22.26
C THR A 14 -19.57 -36.70 -21.02
N LEU A 15 -18.93 -36.98 -19.91
CA LEU A 15 -18.85 -36.07 -18.76
C LEU A 15 -18.20 -34.81 -19.27
N VAL A 16 -19.01 -33.79 -19.57
CA VAL A 16 -18.55 -32.42 -19.74
C VAL A 16 -18.11 -32.01 -18.33
N ALA A 17 -16.83 -32.15 -18.03
CA ALA A 17 -16.23 -31.54 -16.86
C ALA A 17 -16.50 -30.03 -16.98
N GLY A 18 -17.45 -29.52 -16.22
CA GLY A 18 -17.68 -28.09 -16.10
C GLY A 18 -16.37 -27.45 -15.70
N HIS A 19 -15.77 -26.67 -16.58
CA HIS A 19 -14.57 -25.91 -16.28
C HIS A 19 -15.02 -24.82 -15.30
N GLU A 20 -14.85 -25.08 -13.99
CA GLU A 20 -15.10 -24.04 -12.99
C GLU A 20 -14.11 -22.90 -13.26
N THR A 21 -14.63 -21.76 -13.70
CA THR A 21 -13.81 -20.58 -13.95
C THR A 21 -13.25 -20.08 -12.62
N THR A 22 -11.94 -20.06 -12.49
CA THR A 22 -11.28 -19.50 -11.32
C THR A 22 -11.44 -17.97 -11.34
N LEU A 23 -12.04 -17.43 -10.29
CA LEU A 23 -12.07 -15.97 -10.09
C LEU A 23 -10.66 -15.52 -9.68
N ALA A 24 -10.06 -14.65 -10.49
CA ALA A 24 -8.75 -14.06 -10.19
C ALA A 24 -8.93 -12.62 -9.73
N ILE A 25 -8.27 -12.23 -8.63
CA ILE A 25 -8.25 -10.87 -8.08
C ILE A 25 -6.79 -10.49 -7.85
N HIS A 26 -6.38 -9.38 -8.45
CA HIS A 26 -5.01 -8.89 -8.39
C HIS A 26 -4.94 -7.53 -7.72
N GLY A 27 -4.03 -7.36 -6.78
CA GLY A 27 -3.78 -6.09 -6.13
C GLY A 27 -2.32 -5.67 -6.20
N SER A 28 -2.07 -4.38 -6.03
CA SER A 28 -0.73 -3.83 -5.88
C SER A 28 -0.71 -2.64 -4.92
N GLY A 29 0.47 -2.20 -4.53
CA GLY A 29 0.61 -0.98 -3.73
C GLY A 29 1.60 -1.06 -2.59
N THR A 30 1.26 -0.41 -1.48
CA THR A 30 2.16 -0.25 -0.33
C THR A 30 2.72 -1.56 0.20
N THR A 31 3.98 -1.50 0.65
CA THR A 31 4.67 -2.68 1.21
C THR A 31 4.31 -2.95 2.67
N ASN A 32 3.82 -1.94 3.39
CA ASN A 32 3.62 -2.02 4.85
C ASN A 32 2.69 -3.18 5.28
N PRO A 33 1.47 -3.33 4.77
CA PRO A 33 0.56 -4.40 5.16
C PRO A 33 0.72 -5.69 4.32
N SER A 34 1.71 -5.81 3.44
CA SER A 34 1.79 -6.91 2.47
C SER A 34 1.72 -8.30 3.10
N LYS A 35 2.42 -8.53 4.22
CA LYS A 35 2.38 -9.80 4.94
C LYS A 35 0.99 -10.13 5.48
N CYS A 36 0.25 -9.10 5.88
CA CYS A 36 -1.12 -9.27 6.36
C CYS A 36 -2.06 -9.59 5.18
N TYR A 37 -1.93 -8.90 4.05
CA TYR A 37 -2.68 -9.18 2.84
C TYR A 37 -2.49 -10.62 2.37
N TRP A 38 -1.26 -11.09 2.26
CA TRP A 38 -1.00 -12.47 1.81
C TRP A 38 -1.69 -13.50 2.70
N ARG A 39 -1.64 -13.32 4.02
CA ARG A 39 -2.34 -14.23 4.96
C ARG A 39 -3.87 -14.15 4.85
N ILE A 40 -4.41 -12.96 4.66
CA ILE A 40 -5.86 -12.77 4.45
C ILE A 40 -6.28 -13.46 3.15
N MET A 41 -5.53 -13.26 2.07
CA MET A 41 -5.81 -13.85 0.76
C MET A 41 -5.77 -15.37 0.78
N GLU A 42 -4.76 -15.96 1.43
CA GLU A 42 -4.69 -17.42 1.64
C GLU A 42 -5.93 -17.93 2.37
N ARG A 43 -6.33 -17.24 3.43
CA ARG A 43 -7.51 -17.61 4.20
C ARG A 43 -8.81 -17.44 3.41
N MET A 44 -8.94 -16.34 2.66
CA MET A 44 -10.11 -16.12 1.81
C MET A 44 -10.21 -17.18 0.72
N ALA A 45 -9.12 -17.52 0.05
CA ALA A 45 -9.08 -18.57 -0.94
C ALA A 45 -9.46 -19.94 -0.35
N ALA A 46 -8.95 -20.26 0.85
CA ALA A 46 -9.29 -21.50 1.54
C ALA A 46 -10.76 -21.58 2.02
N MET A 47 -11.40 -20.46 2.27
CA MET A 47 -12.80 -20.37 2.70
C MET A 47 -13.78 -20.19 1.54
N SER A 48 -13.29 -19.90 0.35
CA SER A 48 -14.12 -19.63 -0.82
C SER A 48 -14.85 -20.90 -1.28
N LYS A 49 -16.12 -20.73 -1.65
CA LYS A 49 -16.94 -21.81 -2.24
C LYS A 49 -16.71 -21.98 -3.74
N ILE A 50 -16.03 -21.03 -4.36
CA ILE A 50 -15.64 -21.04 -5.77
C ILE A 50 -14.12 -21.01 -5.86
N PRO A 51 -13.50 -21.53 -6.93
CA PRO A 51 -12.07 -21.39 -7.14
C PRO A 51 -11.66 -19.91 -7.15
N LEU A 52 -10.89 -19.50 -6.16
CA LEU A 52 -10.46 -18.10 -5.97
C LEU A 52 -8.93 -18.01 -5.95
N ARG A 53 -8.37 -17.19 -6.82
CA ARG A 53 -6.96 -16.84 -6.84
C ARG A 53 -6.78 -15.37 -6.55
N MET A 54 -6.05 -15.05 -5.49
CA MET A 54 -5.75 -13.68 -5.12
C MET A 54 -4.24 -13.45 -5.14
N THR A 55 -3.80 -12.30 -5.61
CA THR A 55 -2.39 -11.89 -5.59
C THR A 55 -2.24 -10.44 -5.15
N TYR A 56 -1.12 -10.13 -4.51
CA TYR A 56 -0.77 -8.77 -4.14
C TYR A 56 0.72 -8.50 -4.39
N ARG A 57 1.02 -7.45 -5.15
CA ARG A 57 2.38 -6.99 -5.44
C ARG A 57 2.73 -5.80 -4.56
N ALA A 58 3.68 -5.99 -3.66
CA ALA A 58 4.16 -4.97 -2.72
C ALA A 58 5.23 -4.09 -3.38
N ILE A 59 4.83 -3.14 -4.21
CA ILE A 59 5.69 -2.29 -5.05
C ILE A 59 5.80 -0.83 -4.57
N GLY A 60 5.11 -0.50 -3.49
CA GLY A 60 5.02 0.86 -2.92
C GLY A 60 3.77 1.60 -3.37
N THR A 61 3.37 2.60 -2.58
CA THR A 61 2.11 3.33 -2.78
C THR A 61 2.03 4.01 -4.15
N THR A 62 3.05 4.79 -4.51
CA THR A 62 3.03 5.56 -5.77
C THR A 62 3.03 4.66 -7.00
N ALA A 63 3.90 3.63 -7.02
CA ALA A 63 3.93 2.69 -8.13
C ALA A 63 2.61 1.93 -8.28
N GLY A 64 2.02 1.49 -7.17
CA GLY A 64 0.71 0.84 -7.17
C GLY A 64 -0.41 1.76 -7.66
N GLN A 65 -0.42 3.02 -7.24
CA GLN A 65 -1.38 4.01 -7.78
C GLN A 65 -1.20 4.21 -9.29
N THR A 66 0.04 4.32 -9.76
CA THR A 66 0.32 4.45 -11.20
C THR A 66 -0.23 3.25 -11.97
N GLU A 67 0.00 2.03 -11.50
CA GLU A 67 -0.55 0.83 -12.14
C GLU A 67 -2.08 0.81 -12.13
N PHE A 68 -2.69 1.14 -11.00
CA PHE A 68 -4.14 1.21 -10.85
C PHE A 68 -4.77 2.28 -11.75
N LEU A 69 -4.10 3.43 -11.92
CA LEU A 69 -4.59 4.54 -12.73
C LEU A 69 -4.30 4.41 -14.23
N ASN A 70 -3.20 3.78 -14.62
CA ASN A 70 -2.78 3.68 -16.02
C ASN A 70 -3.57 2.65 -16.84
N ASP A 71 -4.35 1.80 -16.19
CA ASP A 71 -4.90 0.61 -16.84
C ASP A 71 -6.39 0.71 -17.19
N PHE A 72 -6.92 1.92 -17.22
CA PHE A 72 -8.32 2.12 -17.60
C PHE A 72 -8.62 1.86 -19.10
N SER A 73 -7.59 1.50 -19.89
CA SER A 73 -7.77 1.44 -21.32
C SER A 73 -8.03 0.05 -21.90
N THR A 74 -7.56 -1.06 -21.33
CA THR A 74 -7.77 -2.39 -21.96
C THR A 74 -7.67 -3.62 -21.05
N THR A 75 -6.90 -3.66 -20.00
CA THR A 75 -6.77 -4.86 -19.15
C THR A 75 -6.19 -4.46 -17.78
N ALA A 76 -7.03 -4.31 -16.79
CA ALA A 76 -6.57 -3.91 -15.45
C ALA A 76 -5.46 -4.86 -14.92
N LEU A 77 -4.27 -4.32 -14.69
CA LEU A 77 -3.18 -5.05 -14.03
C LEU A 77 -3.48 -5.27 -12.54
N ALA A 78 -4.38 -4.45 -11.98
CA ALA A 78 -4.78 -4.53 -10.59
C ALA A 78 -6.27 -4.20 -10.43
N ASP A 79 -7.01 -5.10 -9.79
CA ASP A 79 -8.42 -4.92 -9.42
C ASP A 79 -8.55 -3.99 -8.22
N PHE A 80 -7.50 -3.87 -7.40
CA PHE A 80 -7.44 -2.94 -6.29
C PHE A 80 -6.01 -2.44 -6.04
N ASN A 81 -5.92 -1.24 -5.47
CA ASN A 81 -4.67 -0.67 -4.98
C ASN A 81 -4.73 -0.47 -3.47
N SER A 82 -3.60 -0.64 -2.80
CA SER A 82 -3.45 -0.27 -1.40
C SER A 82 -2.38 0.80 -1.24
N GLY A 83 -2.73 1.89 -0.57
CA GLY A 83 -1.81 3.00 -0.34
C GLY A 83 -2.18 3.80 0.90
N GLU A 84 -1.25 4.59 1.39
CA GLU A 84 -1.47 5.55 2.47
C GLU A 84 -1.65 6.98 1.94
N ILE A 85 -1.58 7.16 0.61
CA ILE A 85 -1.83 8.44 -0.07
C ILE A 85 -3.19 8.32 -0.75
N PRO A 86 -4.19 9.13 -0.40
CA PRO A 86 -5.47 9.13 -1.08
C PRO A 86 -5.32 9.63 -2.52
N LEU A 87 -6.23 9.24 -3.38
CA LEU A 87 -6.37 9.91 -4.69
C LEU A 87 -6.77 11.37 -4.46
N ASP A 88 -6.14 12.27 -5.19
CA ASP A 88 -6.53 13.68 -5.14
C ASP A 88 -7.88 13.92 -5.83
N SER A 89 -8.48 15.06 -5.54
CA SER A 89 -9.81 15.41 -6.05
C SER A 89 -9.85 15.49 -7.58
N GLN A 90 -8.75 15.89 -8.21
CA GLN A 90 -8.67 15.98 -9.67
C GLN A 90 -8.73 14.60 -10.30
N THR A 91 -7.90 13.68 -9.84
CA THR A 91 -7.86 12.28 -10.29
C THR A 91 -9.21 11.61 -10.05
N TYR A 92 -9.80 11.80 -8.87
CA TYR A 92 -11.11 11.24 -8.54
C TYR A 92 -12.21 11.72 -9.51
N ASN A 93 -12.24 13.02 -9.81
CA ASN A 93 -13.20 13.59 -10.76
C ASN A 93 -12.96 13.11 -12.18
N GLN A 94 -11.72 12.93 -12.61
CA GLN A 94 -11.40 12.36 -13.93
C GLN A 94 -11.93 10.93 -14.08
N LEU A 95 -11.76 10.09 -13.07
CA LEU A 95 -12.28 8.73 -13.04
C LEU A 95 -13.79 8.70 -13.13
N ASN A 96 -14.47 9.50 -12.32
CA ASN A 96 -15.93 9.62 -12.35
C ASN A 96 -16.44 10.09 -13.71
N SER A 97 -15.75 11.06 -14.35
CA SER A 97 -16.10 11.54 -15.68
C SER A 97 -15.91 10.48 -16.78
N ALA A 98 -14.99 9.54 -16.55
CA ALA A 98 -14.79 8.37 -17.41
C ALA A 98 -15.75 7.21 -17.11
N GLY A 99 -16.69 7.38 -16.16
CA GLY A 99 -17.65 6.34 -15.76
C GLY A 99 -17.05 5.26 -14.86
N ILE A 100 -15.87 5.54 -14.26
CA ILE A 100 -15.17 4.61 -13.37
C ILE A 100 -15.47 5.03 -11.92
N GLU A 101 -16.21 4.17 -11.22
CA GLU A 101 -16.51 4.37 -9.82
C GLU A 101 -15.39 3.78 -8.95
N VAL A 102 -14.76 4.64 -8.12
CA VAL A 102 -13.69 4.26 -7.19
C VAL A 102 -14.10 4.60 -5.77
N ILE A 103 -13.87 3.68 -4.85
CA ILE A 103 -14.11 3.88 -3.43
C ILE A 103 -12.81 3.73 -2.64
N HIS A 104 -12.65 4.53 -1.58
CA HIS A 104 -11.58 4.37 -0.61
C HIS A 104 -12.10 3.64 0.62
N LEU A 105 -11.48 2.53 0.97
CA LEU A 105 -11.82 1.74 2.15
C LEU A 105 -10.63 1.75 3.12
N PRO A 106 -10.80 2.19 4.38
CA PRO A 106 -9.76 2.06 5.39
C PRO A 106 -9.56 0.58 5.73
N ALA A 107 -8.35 0.06 5.48
CA ALA A 107 -8.03 -1.35 5.68
C ALA A 107 -7.11 -1.57 6.90
N PHE A 108 -6.13 -0.68 7.12
CA PHE A 108 -5.13 -0.81 8.18
C PHE A 108 -4.80 0.55 8.77
N LEU A 109 -4.34 0.52 10.03
CA LEU A 109 -3.72 1.66 10.69
C LEU A 109 -2.22 1.42 10.76
N GLY A 110 -1.44 2.45 10.47
CA GLY A 110 0.01 2.45 10.60
C GLY A 110 0.50 3.71 11.30
N ALA A 111 1.74 3.69 11.75
CA ALA A 111 2.41 4.85 12.29
C ALA A 111 3.68 5.16 11.51
N VAL A 112 3.95 6.43 11.30
CA VAL A 112 5.24 6.91 10.79
C VAL A 112 6.06 7.35 11.99
N THR A 113 7.27 6.81 12.11
CA THR A 113 8.19 7.11 13.18
C THR A 113 9.49 7.67 12.62
N PHE A 114 10.14 8.52 13.42
CA PHE A 114 11.44 9.08 13.11
C PHE A 114 12.49 8.40 13.96
N PHE A 115 13.58 7.99 13.33
CA PHE A 115 14.71 7.34 13.99
C PHE A 115 15.88 8.29 14.03
N HIS A 116 16.68 8.21 15.09
CA HIS A 116 17.94 8.92 15.20
C HIS A 116 19.04 7.97 15.67
N SER A 117 20.29 8.35 15.42
CA SER A 117 21.48 7.63 15.83
C SER A 117 22.37 8.45 16.77
N ILE A 118 21.76 9.32 17.59
CA ILE A 118 22.48 10.13 18.57
C ILE A 118 23.06 9.19 19.64
N PRO A 119 24.39 9.20 19.89
CA PRO A 119 24.99 8.37 20.93
C PRO A 119 24.37 8.64 22.29
N ASP A 120 24.25 7.61 23.11
CA ASP A 120 23.81 7.65 24.51
C ASP A 120 22.44 8.36 24.73
N THR A 121 21.63 8.49 23.68
CA THR A 121 20.34 9.17 23.72
C THR A 121 19.24 8.18 23.31
N PRO A 122 18.74 7.33 24.19
CA PRO A 122 17.71 6.33 23.83
C PRO A 122 16.35 6.94 23.54
N HIS A 123 16.05 8.12 24.06
CA HIS A 123 14.81 8.85 23.88
C HIS A 123 15.08 10.30 23.53
N LEU A 124 14.38 10.79 22.50
CA LEU A 124 14.46 12.16 22.05
C LEU A 124 13.05 12.77 22.09
N ASN A 125 12.88 13.82 22.89
CA ASN A 125 11.64 14.59 22.91
C ASN A 125 11.64 15.58 21.74
N MET A 126 10.58 15.54 20.93
CA MET A 126 10.50 16.34 19.71
C MET A 126 9.08 16.89 19.54
N THR A 127 8.97 18.17 19.21
CA THR A 127 7.72 18.73 18.71
C THR A 127 7.67 18.64 17.19
N SER A 128 6.48 18.68 16.60
CA SER A 128 6.33 18.75 15.14
C SER A 128 7.04 19.97 14.55
N CYS A 129 7.07 21.07 15.29
CA CYS A 129 7.76 22.29 14.94
C CYS A 129 9.27 22.14 14.85
N LEU A 130 9.89 21.59 15.88
CA LEU A 130 11.34 21.30 15.87
C LEU A 130 11.71 20.32 14.76
N LEU A 131 10.88 19.32 14.54
CA LEU A 131 11.05 18.38 13.45
C LEU A 131 11.01 19.07 12.09
N ALA A 132 10.03 19.94 11.85
CA ALA A 132 9.93 20.72 10.62
C ALA A 132 11.18 21.56 10.40
N ARG A 133 11.66 22.28 11.43
CA ARG A 133 12.86 23.11 11.36
C ARG A 133 14.16 22.32 11.12
N ILE A 134 14.21 21.08 11.57
CA ILE A 134 15.32 20.17 11.22
C ILE A 134 15.24 19.83 9.72
N PHE A 135 14.07 19.45 9.21
CA PHE A 135 13.91 19.08 7.80
C PHE A 135 14.05 20.25 6.83
N THR A 136 13.74 21.48 7.24
CA THR A 136 14.01 22.72 6.47
C THR A 136 15.44 23.20 6.58
N ARG A 137 16.25 22.57 7.43
CA ARG A 137 17.66 22.94 7.69
C ARG A 137 17.84 24.25 8.48
N ASP A 138 16.80 24.70 9.16
CA ASP A 138 16.93 25.83 10.12
C ASP A 138 17.66 25.36 11.39
N ILE A 139 17.50 24.11 11.77
CA ILE A 139 18.24 23.45 12.84
C ILE A 139 19.13 22.40 12.20
N THR A 140 20.45 22.55 12.34
CA THR A 140 21.46 21.70 11.69
C THR A 140 22.39 21.01 12.68
N ASN A 141 22.29 21.29 13.97
CA ASN A 141 23.13 20.72 15.03
C ASN A 141 22.26 20.29 16.21
N TRP A 142 22.59 19.15 16.81
CA TRP A 142 21.82 18.61 17.94
C TRP A 142 21.90 19.48 19.20
N ARG A 143 22.94 20.33 19.35
CA ARG A 143 23.06 21.31 20.46
C ARG A 143 22.31 22.62 20.22
N HIS A 144 21.42 22.66 19.26
CA HIS A 144 20.60 23.85 19.08
C HIS A 144 19.80 24.16 20.36
N PRO A 145 19.75 25.44 20.83
CA PRO A 145 19.09 25.82 22.08
C PRO A 145 17.67 25.25 22.24
N ASP A 146 16.85 25.36 21.21
CA ASP A 146 15.46 24.90 21.26
C ASP A 146 15.34 23.36 21.42
N LEU A 147 16.32 22.59 20.95
CA LEU A 147 16.39 21.15 21.20
C LEU A 147 16.83 20.85 22.62
N LEU A 148 17.73 21.65 23.17
CA LEU A 148 18.24 21.49 24.53
C LEU A 148 17.17 21.81 25.58
N GLU A 149 16.18 22.66 25.27
CA GLU A 149 15.05 22.94 26.16
C GLU A 149 14.24 21.67 26.49
N LEU A 150 14.12 20.75 25.53
CA LEU A 150 13.36 19.50 25.70
C LEU A 150 14.24 18.29 26.02
N ASN A 151 15.54 18.38 25.74
CA ASN A 151 16.49 17.27 25.85
C ASN A 151 17.81 17.73 26.46
N ALA A 152 17.99 17.48 27.72
CA ALA A 152 19.28 17.76 28.37
C ALA A 152 20.37 16.84 27.76
N ASN A 153 21.59 17.38 27.63
CA ASN A 153 22.79 16.62 27.27
C ASN A 153 22.88 16.08 25.84
N LEU A 154 22.27 16.76 24.86
CA LEU A 154 22.50 16.42 23.46
C LEU A 154 23.96 16.74 23.07
N PRO A 155 24.60 15.88 22.26
CA PRO A 155 25.98 16.08 21.84
C PRO A 155 26.12 17.19 20.81
N ASP A 156 27.34 17.75 20.73
CA ASP A 156 27.67 18.71 19.66
C ASP A 156 28.00 17.94 18.37
N LEU A 157 26.96 17.58 17.66
CA LEU A 157 27.02 16.84 16.41
C LEU A 157 26.08 17.43 15.38
N ASP A 158 26.52 17.48 14.13
CA ASP A 158 25.69 17.92 13.03
C ASP A 158 24.60 16.91 12.69
N ILE A 159 23.44 17.44 12.29
CA ILE A 159 22.28 16.64 11.88
C ILE A 159 22.40 16.29 10.41
N THR A 160 22.51 15.00 10.11
CA THR A 160 22.38 14.47 8.76
C THR A 160 20.97 13.90 8.56
N ILE A 161 20.25 14.40 7.54
CA ILE A 161 18.91 13.95 7.24
C ILE A 161 18.95 12.82 6.21
N ALA A 162 18.41 11.67 6.58
CA ALA A 162 18.17 10.56 5.66
C ALA A 162 16.70 10.60 5.18
N ARG A 163 16.47 10.58 3.87
CA ARG A 163 15.13 10.60 3.27
C ARG A 163 15.01 9.59 2.13
N ARG A 164 13.79 9.23 1.80
CA ARG A 164 13.49 8.43 0.60
C ARG A 164 13.66 9.28 -0.66
N ASP A 165 14.25 8.72 -1.69
CA ASP A 165 14.41 9.35 -3.00
C ASP A 165 13.18 9.14 -3.89
N GLY A 166 12.56 7.96 -3.85
CA GLY A 166 11.34 7.66 -4.59
C GLY A 166 10.05 8.06 -3.86
N GLY A 167 8.92 7.97 -4.57
CA GLY A 167 7.59 8.22 -4.02
C GLY A 167 7.32 7.35 -2.79
N SER A 168 6.95 7.98 -1.68
CA SER A 168 6.79 7.33 -0.38
C SER A 168 5.65 7.96 0.41
N SER A 169 4.73 7.14 0.86
CA SER A 169 3.68 7.53 1.78
C SER A 169 4.21 8.07 3.10
N SER A 170 5.30 7.52 3.62
CA SER A 170 5.93 8.04 4.84
C SER A 170 6.42 9.48 4.64
N THR A 171 7.01 9.79 3.48
CA THR A 171 7.38 11.17 3.14
C THR A 171 6.15 12.06 3.04
N PHE A 172 5.10 11.61 2.36
CA PHE A 172 3.85 12.35 2.23
C PHE A 172 3.25 12.69 3.60
N VAL A 173 3.09 11.71 4.48
CA VAL A 173 2.54 11.90 5.83
C VAL A 173 3.43 12.85 6.65
N SER A 174 4.75 12.65 6.63
CA SER A 174 5.69 13.49 7.37
C SER A 174 5.65 14.95 6.92
N THR A 175 5.60 15.20 5.60
CA THR A 175 5.52 16.56 5.07
C THR A 175 4.15 17.20 5.35
N SER A 176 3.06 16.43 5.31
CA SER A 176 1.73 16.93 5.64
C SER A 176 1.64 17.40 7.10
N VAL A 177 2.23 16.65 8.03
CA VAL A 177 2.31 17.05 9.45
C VAL A 177 3.18 18.29 9.61
N SER A 178 4.29 18.40 8.90
CA SER A 178 5.18 19.56 8.96
C SER A 178 4.53 20.83 8.40
N VAL A 179 3.71 20.71 7.33
CA VAL A 179 2.99 21.83 6.73
C VAL A 179 1.82 22.30 7.60
N THR A 180 1.13 21.39 8.29
CA THR A 180 0.07 21.78 9.24
C THR A 180 0.63 22.46 10.50
N SER A 181 1.94 22.35 10.74
CA SER A 181 2.65 23.08 11.81
C SER A 181 3.07 24.51 11.41
N VAL A 182 2.40 25.12 10.44
CA VAL A 182 2.73 26.46 9.86
C VAL A 182 2.71 27.62 10.90
N TRP A 183 2.35 27.34 12.14
CA TRP A 183 2.33 28.31 13.25
C TRP A 183 3.54 28.19 14.18
N CYS A 184 4.63 27.65 13.70
CA CYS A 184 5.93 27.72 14.36
C CYS A 184 6.63 29.05 14.03
#